data_0907e26e3935f4e62344fbba4cd08c94
#
_entry.id   0907e26e3935f4e62344fbba4cd08c94
#
_cell.length_a   1.000
_cell.length_b   1.000
_cell.length_c   1.000
_cell.angle_alpha   90.00
_cell.angle_beta   90.00
_cell.angle_gamma   90.00
#
_symmetry.space_group_name_H-M   'P 1'
#
loop_
_entity.id
_entity.type
_entity.pdbx_description
1 polymer ?
#
loop_
_entity_poly.entity_id
_entity_poly.type
_entity_poly.pdbx_seq_one_letter_code
_entity_poly.pdbx_strand_id
1 'polypeptide(L)'
;MWIRVLTNSDVLTGDVLSFDSASQKWIKASTLVSPLGVARTDATLKTSSITEYVVEMVMQGQVLAKASRDIPNEGGELNVENGAVYVDNAADHEGIIVPNILDASARVAGDLVTVLIR
;
A
#
# COMPACT_ATOMS: atom_id res chain seq x y z
N MET A 1 -1.22 -5.47 -12.26
CA MET A 1 -1.15 -4.25 -13.11
C MET A 1 -0.60 -3.10 -12.29
N TRP A 2 0.35 -2.38 -12.83
CA TRP A 2 0.87 -1.18 -12.19
C TRP A 2 0.83 0.00 -13.14
N ILE A 3 0.77 1.20 -12.58
CA ILE A 3 0.82 2.46 -13.32
C ILE A 3 1.80 3.41 -12.65
N ARG A 4 2.31 4.37 -13.41
CA ARG A 4 3.17 5.43 -12.85
C ARG A 4 2.31 6.65 -12.55
N VAL A 5 2.41 7.16 -11.32
CA VAL A 5 1.59 8.28 -10.85
C VAL A 5 2.43 9.33 -10.15
N LEU A 6 1.93 10.56 -10.11
CA LEU A 6 2.52 11.63 -9.31
C LEU A 6 2.26 11.37 -7.83
N THR A 7 3.26 11.64 -7.02
CA THR A 7 3.22 11.44 -5.58
C THR A 7 4.09 12.46 -4.84
N ASN A 8 4.18 12.33 -3.53
CA ASN A 8 5.08 13.12 -2.69
C ASN A 8 6.43 12.41 -2.51
N SER A 9 7.46 13.17 -2.16
CA SER A 9 8.83 12.64 -2.01
C SER A 9 8.98 11.63 -0.87
N ASP A 10 8.06 11.61 0.09
CA ASP A 10 8.11 10.75 1.28
C ASP A 10 7.55 9.34 1.06
N VAL A 11 7.04 9.04 -0.14
CA VAL A 11 6.48 7.72 -0.44
C VAL A 11 7.58 6.70 -0.65
N LEU A 12 7.47 5.58 0.04
CA LEU A 12 8.40 4.45 -0.03
C LEU A 12 7.68 3.19 -0.50
N THR A 13 8.46 2.24 -1.00
CA THR A 13 7.94 0.92 -1.38
C THR A 13 7.12 0.31 -0.25
N GLY A 14 5.92 -0.15 -0.57
CA GLY A 14 5.00 -0.74 0.40
C GLY A 14 3.98 0.24 0.99
N ASP A 15 4.13 1.54 0.74
CA ASP A 15 3.16 2.52 1.20
C ASP A 15 1.84 2.39 0.44
N VAL A 16 0.74 2.42 1.17
CA VAL A 16 -0.60 2.42 0.58
C VAL A 16 -1.02 3.85 0.26
N LEU A 17 -1.50 4.05 -0.95
CA LEU A 17 -1.78 5.37 -1.50
C LEU A 17 -3.25 5.52 -1.86
N SER A 18 -3.74 6.73 -1.72
CA SER A 18 -5.05 7.16 -2.22
C SER A 18 -4.89 8.45 -3.02
N PHE A 19 -5.83 8.72 -3.93
CA PHE A 19 -5.78 9.91 -4.77
C PHE A 19 -6.26 11.12 -3.99
N ASP A 20 -5.44 12.17 -3.97
CA ASP A 20 -5.78 13.47 -3.41
C ASP A 20 -6.15 14.44 -4.53
N SER A 21 -7.44 14.74 -4.66
CA SER A 21 -7.92 15.61 -5.73
C SER A 21 -7.46 17.07 -5.59
N ALA A 22 -7.17 17.52 -4.39
CA ALA A 22 -6.70 18.90 -4.16
C ALA A 22 -5.30 19.11 -4.74
N SER A 23 -4.39 18.16 -4.54
CA SER A 23 -3.02 18.22 -5.07
C SER A 23 -2.85 17.52 -6.41
N GLN A 24 -3.84 16.75 -6.85
CA GLN A 24 -3.77 15.89 -8.04
C GLN A 24 -2.65 14.86 -7.97
N LYS A 25 -2.38 14.35 -6.76
CA LYS A 25 -1.32 13.38 -6.50
C LYS A 25 -1.88 12.18 -5.72
N TRP A 26 -1.18 11.06 -5.82
CA TRP A 26 -1.40 9.91 -4.96
C TRP A 26 -0.54 10.07 -3.72
N ILE A 27 -1.17 10.07 -2.56
CA ILE A 27 -0.52 10.32 -1.26
C ILE A 27 -0.77 9.13 -0.32
N LYS A 28 -0.02 9.04 0.77
CA LYS A 28 -0.24 8.00 1.77
C LYS A 28 -1.68 8.05 2.26
N ALA A 29 -2.37 6.92 2.18
CA ALA A 29 -3.76 6.80 2.59
C ALA A 29 -3.86 6.83 4.12
N SER A 30 -4.71 7.70 4.65
CA SER A 30 -4.95 7.74 6.10
C SER A 30 -5.90 6.63 6.55
N THR A 31 -6.84 6.25 5.68
CA THR A 31 -7.84 5.20 5.94
C THR A 31 -8.09 4.41 4.67
N LEU A 32 -8.89 3.34 4.80
CA LEU A 32 -9.32 2.55 3.65
C LEU A 32 -10.32 3.36 2.83
N VAL A 33 -9.87 3.84 1.68
CA VAL A 33 -10.68 4.61 0.73
C VAL A 33 -10.45 4.08 -0.69
N SER A 34 -11.43 4.27 -1.55
CA SER A 34 -11.33 3.90 -2.97
C SER A 34 -11.16 5.19 -3.80
N PRO A 35 -10.29 5.22 -4.82
CA PRO A 35 -9.40 4.15 -5.27
C PRO A 35 -8.17 4.00 -4.38
N LEU A 36 -7.64 2.79 -4.33
CA LEU A 36 -6.52 2.42 -3.49
C LEU A 36 -5.42 1.81 -4.34
N GLY A 37 -4.18 2.12 -4.02
CA GLY A 37 -3.02 1.50 -4.66
C GLY A 37 -1.90 1.31 -3.65
N VAL A 38 -0.88 0.52 -4.03
CA VAL A 38 0.30 0.29 -3.22
C VAL A 38 1.54 0.59 -4.03
N ALA A 39 2.44 1.40 -3.47
CA ALA A 39 3.71 1.73 -4.10
C ALA A 39 4.59 0.49 -4.19
N ARG A 40 5.03 0.15 -5.38
CA ARG A 40 5.99 -0.95 -5.59
C ARG A 40 7.42 -0.45 -5.74
N THR A 41 7.63 0.87 -5.82
CA THR A 41 8.93 1.53 -5.83
C THR A 41 8.93 2.69 -4.85
N ASP A 42 10.12 3.16 -4.48
CA ASP A 42 10.24 4.43 -3.77
C ASP A 42 9.95 5.58 -4.72
N ALA A 43 9.49 6.71 -4.18
CA ALA A 43 9.28 7.91 -4.97
C ALA A 43 10.62 8.41 -5.53
N THR A 44 10.63 8.74 -6.82
CA THR A 44 11.80 9.29 -7.52
C THR A 44 11.39 10.54 -8.27
N LEU A 45 12.35 11.42 -8.53
CA LEU A 45 12.09 12.61 -9.34
C LEU A 45 11.62 12.21 -10.73
N LYS A 46 10.55 12.85 -11.18
CA LYS A 46 10.08 12.72 -12.55
C LYS A 46 11.16 13.21 -13.51
N THR A 47 11.34 12.53 -14.63
CA THR A 47 12.29 12.90 -15.65
C THR A 47 12.11 14.38 -16.03
N SER A 48 13.21 15.13 -16.04
CA SER A 48 13.26 16.56 -16.37
C SER A 48 12.55 17.46 -15.36
N SER A 49 12.28 16.97 -14.16
CA SER A 49 11.72 17.76 -13.07
C SER A 49 12.65 17.81 -11.87
N ILE A 50 12.59 18.89 -11.10
CA ILE A 50 13.31 19.04 -9.83
C ILE A 50 12.34 19.11 -8.63
N THR A 51 11.03 19.08 -8.90
CA THR A 51 10.00 19.25 -7.86
C THR A 51 8.92 18.19 -7.87
N GLU A 52 8.77 17.46 -8.99
CA GLU A 52 7.73 16.44 -9.10
C GLU A 52 8.30 15.05 -8.90
N TYR A 53 7.61 14.25 -8.10
CA TYR A 53 7.97 12.87 -7.80
C TYR A 53 6.97 11.91 -8.40
N VAL A 54 7.45 10.75 -8.82
CA VAL A 54 6.62 9.68 -9.37
C VAL A 54 6.91 8.38 -8.65
N VAL A 55 5.93 7.48 -8.68
CA VAL A 55 6.03 6.15 -8.13
C VAL A 55 5.32 5.18 -9.06
N GLU A 56 5.77 3.93 -9.08
CA GLU A 56 5.02 2.83 -9.72
C GLU A 56 4.10 2.23 -8.68
N MET A 57 2.80 2.16 -9.00
CA MET A 57 1.75 1.80 -8.06
C MET A 57 0.94 0.64 -8.62
N VAL A 58 0.66 -0.35 -7.78
CA VAL A 58 -0.21 -1.49 -8.10
C VAL A 58 -1.61 -1.17 -7.59
N MET A 59 -2.60 -1.20 -8.47
CA MET A 59 -4.01 -0.94 -8.14
C MET A 59 -4.84 -2.20 -8.05
N GLN A 60 -4.36 -3.29 -8.61
CA GLN A 60 -5.07 -4.57 -8.61
C GLN A 60 -4.05 -5.71 -8.69
N GLY A 61 -4.32 -6.78 -7.96
CA GLY A 61 -3.44 -7.94 -7.92
C GLY A 61 -2.52 -7.96 -6.71
N GLN A 62 -1.48 -8.76 -6.80
CA GLN A 62 -0.58 -9.03 -5.68
C GLN A 62 0.54 -8.00 -5.59
N VAL A 63 0.80 -7.53 -4.38
CA VAL A 63 1.87 -6.56 -4.10
C VAL A 63 2.31 -6.68 -2.64
N LEU A 64 3.52 -6.23 -2.33
CA LEU A 64 3.99 -6.11 -0.94
C LEU A 64 3.56 -4.76 -0.36
N ALA A 65 2.94 -4.79 0.81
CA ALA A 65 2.55 -3.58 1.53
C ALA A 65 3.12 -3.61 2.95
N LYS A 66 3.36 -2.43 3.50
CA LYS A 66 3.91 -2.28 4.83
C LYS A 66 2.81 -2.53 5.88
N ALA A 67 3.09 -3.35 6.88
CA ALA A 67 2.18 -3.60 7.98
C ALA A 67 2.25 -2.47 9.02
N SER A 68 1.11 -1.99 9.48
CA SER A 68 1.02 -1.01 10.57
C SER A 68 0.96 -1.66 11.94
N ARG A 69 0.57 -2.92 12.00
CA ARG A 69 0.40 -3.71 13.24
C ARG A 69 0.88 -5.13 12.98
N ASP A 70 0.96 -5.92 14.05
CA ASP A 70 1.21 -7.35 13.93
C ASP A 70 0.10 -8.00 13.09
N ILE A 71 0.48 -8.92 12.22
CA ILE A 71 -0.42 -9.57 11.28
C ILE A 71 -0.57 -11.05 11.65
N PRO A 72 -1.79 -11.55 11.86
CA PRO A 72 -2.01 -12.98 12.09
C PRO A 72 -1.50 -13.82 10.93
N ASN A 73 -0.98 -15.02 11.21
CA ASN A 73 -0.47 -15.91 10.17
C ASN A 73 -1.52 -16.31 9.15
N GLU A 74 -2.79 -16.41 9.54
CA GLU A 74 -3.90 -16.70 8.65
C GLU A 74 -4.29 -15.54 7.73
N GLY A 75 -3.71 -14.36 7.94
CA GLY A 75 -4.10 -13.17 7.19
C GLY A 75 -5.51 -12.69 7.50
N GLY A 76 -6.16 -12.03 6.54
CA GLY A 76 -7.54 -11.57 6.71
C GLY A 76 -7.87 -10.37 5.83
N GLU A 77 -9.03 -9.77 6.04
CA GLU A 77 -9.46 -8.61 5.29
C GLU A 77 -8.56 -7.42 5.56
N LEU A 78 -8.21 -6.72 4.49
CA LEU A 78 -7.28 -5.59 4.52
C LEU A 78 -7.98 -4.33 5.02
N ASN A 79 -7.36 -3.66 5.96
CA ASN A 79 -7.67 -2.28 6.29
C ASN A 79 -6.39 -1.44 6.25
N VAL A 80 -6.53 -0.12 6.25
CA VAL A 80 -5.44 0.81 6.02
C VAL A 80 -5.44 1.90 7.09
N GLU A 81 -4.25 2.21 7.60
CA GLU A 81 -4.01 3.37 8.46
C GLU A 81 -2.63 3.96 8.15
N ASN A 82 -2.57 5.27 7.96
CA ASN A 82 -1.31 6.02 7.77
C ASN A 82 -0.37 5.40 6.73
N GLY A 83 -0.91 4.98 5.58
CA GLY A 83 -0.14 4.40 4.49
C GLY A 83 0.31 2.96 4.71
N ALA A 84 -0.22 2.26 5.71
CA ALA A 84 0.15 0.89 6.01
C ALA A 84 -1.10 0.03 6.22
N VAL A 85 -0.94 -1.29 6.20
CA VAL A 85 -2.06 -2.24 6.24
C VAL A 85 -2.14 -2.98 7.57
N TYR A 86 -3.35 -3.38 7.93
CA TYR A 86 -3.60 -4.28 9.05
C TYR A 86 -4.85 -5.13 8.77
N VAL A 87 -5.02 -6.19 9.54
CA VAL A 87 -6.18 -7.07 9.39
C VAL A 87 -7.35 -6.52 10.20
N ASP A 88 -8.49 -6.36 9.52
CA ASP A 88 -9.78 -6.06 10.15
C ASP A 88 -10.87 -6.75 9.35
N ASN A 89 -11.37 -7.88 9.85
CA ASN A 89 -12.35 -8.69 9.14
C ASN A 89 -13.74 -8.04 9.02
N ALA A 90 -13.94 -6.89 9.64
CA ALA A 90 -15.14 -6.08 9.46
C ALA A 90 -14.96 -4.99 8.39
N ALA A 91 -13.77 -4.87 7.79
CA ALA A 91 -13.50 -3.87 6.76
C ALA A 91 -14.20 -4.20 5.44
N ASP A 92 -14.33 -3.19 4.59
CA ASP A 92 -14.79 -3.36 3.21
C ASP A 92 -13.80 -4.22 2.42
N HIS A 93 -14.31 -4.93 1.41
CA HIS A 93 -13.56 -5.95 0.67
C HIS A 93 -12.69 -5.37 -0.46
N GLU A 94 -11.84 -4.39 -0.17
CA GLU A 94 -10.88 -3.85 -1.14
C GLU A 94 -9.71 -4.81 -1.39
N GLY A 95 -9.44 -5.72 -0.46
CA GLY A 95 -8.37 -6.69 -0.60
C GLY A 95 -8.19 -7.55 0.63
N ILE A 96 -7.22 -8.43 0.56
CA ILE A 96 -6.84 -9.30 1.67
C ILE A 96 -5.35 -9.20 1.95
N ILE A 97 -4.97 -9.47 3.20
CA ILE A 97 -3.60 -9.80 3.57
C ILE A 97 -3.48 -11.31 3.49
N VAL A 98 -2.55 -11.77 2.65
CA VAL A 98 -2.42 -13.20 2.32
C VAL A 98 -1.89 -13.98 3.53
N PRO A 99 -2.41 -15.20 3.81
CA PRO A 99 -1.87 -16.03 4.86
C PRO A 99 -0.37 -16.32 4.70
N ASN A 100 0.35 -16.35 5.81
CA ASN A 100 1.78 -16.68 5.80
C ASN A 100 1.96 -18.19 5.92
N ILE A 101 1.80 -18.91 4.82
CA ILE A 101 1.84 -20.37 4.80
C ILE A 101 3.25 -20.97 4.59
N LEU A 102 4.20 -20.12 4.18
CA LEU A 102 5.58 -20.58 3.86
C LEU A 102 6.54 -20.36 5.02
N ASP A 103 6.20 -19.51 5.96
CA ASP A 103 7.04 -19.15 7.10
C ASP A 103 6.16 -19.08 8.35
N ALA A 104 6.48 -19.87 9.36
CA ALA A 104 5.74 -19.89 10.62
C ALA A 104 6.03 -18.67 11.50
N SER A 105 6.97 -17.81 11.11
CA SER A 105 7.29 -16.58 11.86
C SER A 105 6.12 -15.62 11.87
N ALA A 106 5.86 -15.01 13.02
CA ALA A 106 4.89 -13.95 13.14
C ALA A 106 5.34 -12.74 12.31
N ARG A 107 4.39 -12.10 11.65
CA ARG A 107 4.62 -10.84 10.94
C ARG A 107 4.31 -9.70 11.88
N VAL A 108 5.22 -8.73 11.97
CA VAL A 108 5.13 -7.62 12.92
C VAL A 108 5.00 -6.29 12.20
N ALA A 109 4.58 -5.27 12.93
CA ALA A 109 4.51 -3.89 12.42
C ALA A 109 5.85 -3.50 11.78
N GLY A 110 5.79 -2.91 10.60
CA GLY A 110 6.96 -2.52 9.80
C GLY A 110 7.37 -3.53 8.75
N ASP A 111 6.96 -4.78 8.86
CA ASP A 111 7.25 -5.81 7.86
C ASP A 111 6.50 -5.51 6.55
N LEU A 112 7.10 -5.93 5.43
CA LEU A 112 6.41 -6.01 4.15
C LEU A 112 5.63 -7.33 4.10
N VAL A 113 4.35 -7.24 3.84
CA VAL A 113 3.45 -8.40 3.78
C VAL A 113 2.77 -8.46 2.43
N THR A 114 2.50 -9.66 1.95
CA THR A 114 1.81 -9.85 0.68
C THR A 114 0.33 -9.50 0.84
N VAL A 115 -0.15 -8.59 -0.01
CA VAL A 115 -1.57 -8.25 -0.11
C VAL A 115 -2.08 -8.53 -1.51
N LEU A 116 -3.37 -8.82 -1.61
CA LEU A 116 -4.07 -8.98 -2.87
C LEU A 116 -5.15 -7.91 -2.93
N ILE A 117 -5.00 -6.97 -3.85
CA ILE A 117 -5.98 -5.89 -4.06
C ILE A 117 -6.98 -6.36 -5.12
N ARG A 118 -8.26 -6.27 -4.77
CA ARG A 118 -9.39 -6.68 -5.63
C ARG A 118 -9.83 -5.57 -6.58
#